data_f29b0b3a78624735ff5154498240510b
#
_entry.id   f29b0b3a78624735ff5154498240510b
#
_cell.length_a   1.000
_cell.length_b   1.000
_cell.length_c   1.000
_cell.angle_alpha   90.00
_cell.angle_beta   90.00
_cell.angle_gamma   90.00
#
_symmetry.space_group_name_H-M   'P 1'
#
loop_
_entity.id
_entity.type
_entity.pdbx_description
1 polymer ?
#
loop_
_entity_poly.entity_id
_entity_poly.type
_entity_poly.pdbx_seq_one_letter_code
_entity_poly.pdbx_strand_id
1 'polypeptide(L)'
;MHKFLRAIGFSQFDTRKKIQSLVRACVLNSTEKKFTENGEDTMLAEYCKDFSPNFGIAVCGELSDDNNKFSYDYYYPYLKADKISTYEDINIERHASRESYAGVCDDIRLGVSLIFYLQNMIDYVRIKDSGRLPVRGTSLCLSALSIEGMIMMPIMKSERQKETIRKKANKRYRLIQAARDGDEKAIESLTLDDMDTYSFISKRIPGEDVFSIVDSYFMPYGAECDQYSVLGEITDFSKVKNELTGEYVYLMNINCNELYFDLCINEKDIYGEPEVGRRFKGYIWLQGFINFPE
;
A
#
# COMPACT_ATOMS: atom_id res chain seq x y z
N MET A 1 -14.16 -13.58 -4.91
CA MET A 1 -14.62 -12.46 -4.05
C MET A 1 -13.40 -11.77 -3.50
N HIS A 2 -13.30 -10.44 -3.64
CA HIS A 2 -12.12 -9.71 -3.17
C HIS A 2 -12.18 -9.54 -1.64
N LYS A 3 -11.28 -10.21 -0.91
CA LYS A 3 -11.31 -10.25 0.57
C LYS A 3 -11.22 -8.87 1.22
N PHE A 4 -10.52 -7.92 0.58
CA PHE A 4 -10.30 -6.57 1.11
C PHE A 4 -11.48 -5.59 0.92
N LEU A 5 -12.59 -5.99 0.29
CA LEU A 5 -13.84 -5.20 0.35
C LEU A 5 -14.26 -4.89 1.78
N ARG A 6 -14.00 -5.84 2.69
CA ARG A 6 -14.30 -5.69 4.11
C ARG A 6 -13.59 -4.50 4.73
N ALA A 7 -12.35 -4.22 4.31
CA ALA A 7 -11.55 -3.11 4.84
C ALA A 7 -12.21 -1.75 4.67
N ILE A 8 -12.94 -1.56 3.56
CA ILE A 8 -13.64 -0.31 3.24
C ILE A 8 -15.13 -0.32 3.62
N GLY A 9 -15.54 -1.19 4.55
CA GLY A 9 -16.88 -1.20 5.12
C GLY A 9 -17.91 -2.06 4.38
N PHE A 10 -17.50 -3.08 3.62
CA PHE A 10 -18.40 -4.05 2.98
C PHE A 10 -18.34 -5.42 3.63
N SER A 11 -18.35 -5.49 4.97
CA SER A 11 -18.20 -6.75 5.69
C SER A 11 -19.32 -7.77 5.43
N GLN A 12 -20.51 -7.31 5.02
CA GLN A 12 -21.67 -8.15 4.77
C GLN A 12 -21.86 -8.56 3.29
N PHE A 13 -20.91 -8.18 2.42
CA PHE A 13 -20.96 -8.52 0.99
C PHE A 13 -20.21 -9.84 0.74
N ASP A 14 -20.82 -10.93 1.19
CA ASP A 14 -20.26 -12.28 1.27
C ASP A 14 -20.76 -13.23 0.16
N THR A 15 -21.78 -12.84 -0.59
CA THR A 15 -22.37 -13.67 -1.65
C THR A 15 -22.10 -13.11 -3.04
N ARG A 16 -21.95 -14.02 -4.01
CA ARG A 16 -21.74 -13.66 -5.43
C ARG A 16 -22.85 -12.71 -5.95
N LYS A 17 -24.09 -12.90 -5.52
CA LYS A 17 -25.23 -12.08 -5.94
C LYS A 17 -25.10 -10.63 -5.43
N LYS A 18 -24.75 -10.44 -4.14
CA LYS A 18 -24.54 -9.11 -3.56
C LYS A 18 -23.39 -8.38 -4.28
N ILE A 19 -22.31 -9.09 -4.57
CA ILE A 19 -21.16 -8.51 -5.27
C ILE A 19 -21.50 -8.13 -6.71
N GLN A 20 -22.20 -8.99 -7.46
CA GLN A 20 -22.63 -8.63 -8.81
C GLN A 20 -23.53 -7.40 -8.82
N SER A 21 -24.44 -7.27 -7.85
CA SER A 21 -25.29 -6.09 -7.71
C SER A 21 -24.46 -4.84 -7.37
N LEU A 22 -23.46 -4.98 -6.49
CA LEU A 22 -22.54 -3.89 -6.13
C LEU A 22 -21.71 -3.42 -7.34
N VAL A 23 -21.09 -4.35 -8.06
CA VAL A 23 -20.30 -4.06 -9.27
C VAL A 23 -21.14 -3.33 -10.32
N ARG A 24 -22.37 -3.80 -10.58
CA ARG A 24 -23.29 -3.11 -11.49
C ARG A 24 -23.63 -1.70 -11.01
N ALA A 25 -23.89 -1.53 -9.72
CA ALA A 25 -24.18 -0.22 -9.14
C ALA A 25 -22.97 0.73 -9.24
N CYS A 26 -21.74 0.23 -9.07
CA CYS A 26 -20.50 0.99 -9.25
C CYS A 26 -20.37 1.51 -10.68
N VAL A 27 -20.61 0.67 -11.68
CA VAL A 27 -20.52 1.08 -13.09
C VAL A 27 -21.59 2.12 -13.42
N LEU A 28 -22.85 1.90 -13.00
CA LEU A 28 -23.97 2.80 -13.30
C LEU A 28 -23.84 4.17 -12.61
N ASN A 29 -23.31 4.21 -11.39
CA ASN A 29 -23.21 5.41 -10.56
C ASN A 29 -21.75 5.80 -10.30
N SER A 30 -20.87 5.53 -11.27
CA SER A 30 -19.45 5.85 -11.14
C SER A 30 -19.23 7.34 -10.90
N THR A 31 -18.31 7.67 -9.98
CA THR A 31 -17.87 9.05 -9.70
C THR A 31 -16.80 9.50 -10.69
N GLU A 32 -16.02 8.55 -11.19
CA GLU A 32 -14.96 8.80 -12.18
C GLU A 32 -14.96 7.68 -13.22
N LYS A 33 -14.57 8.02 -14.46
CA LYS A 33 -14.42 7.07 -15.57
C LYS A 33 -13.14 7.36 -16.30
N LYS A 34 -12.32 6.34 -16.51
CA LYS A 34 -11.09 6.43 -17.30
C LYS A 34 -11.13 5.41 -18.42
N PHE A 35 -10.55 5.78 -19.57
CA PHE A 35 -10.50 4.95 -20.77
C PHE A 35 -9.15 5.07 -21.42
N THR A 36 -8.65 4.01 -22.06
CA THR A 36 -7.49 4.06 -22.97
C THR A 36 -7.67 3.03 -24.07
N GLU A 37 -7.05 3.25 -25.20
CA GLU A 37 -7.08 2.30 -26.35
C GLU A 37 -6.44 0.97 -25.93
N ASN A 38 -7.00 -0.13 -26.43
CA ASN A 38 -6.52 -1.50 -26.22
C ASN A 38 -6.64 -2.30 -27.53
N GLY A 39 -5.94 -1.87 -28.58
CA GLY A 39 -6.04 -2.43 -29.92
C GLY A 39 -6.98 -1.66 -30.84
N GLU A 40 -7.40 -2.29 -31.96
CA GLU A 40 -8.11 -1.59 -33.04
C GLU A 40 -9.60 -1.32 -32.73
N ASP A 41 -10.25 -2.18 -31.93
CA ASP A 41 -11.72 -2.15 -31.74
C ASP A 41 -12.18 -2.16 -30.26
N THR A 42 -11.26 -2.03 -29.31
CA THR A 42 -11.56 -2.10 -27.86
C THR A 42 -10.83 -1.04 -27.07
N MET A 43 -11.49 -0.58 -26.00
CA MET A 43 -10.90 0.33 -25.03
C MET A 43 -10.85 -0.34 -23.64
N LEU A 44 -9.73 -0.20 -22.94
CA LEU A 44 -9.69 -0.47 -21.51
C LEU A 44 -10.49 0.61 -20.80
N ALA A 45 -11.37 0.19 -19.91
CA ALA A 45 -12.24 1.07 -19.15
C ALA A 45 -12.15 0.79 -17.65
N GLU A 46 -12.06 1.84 -16.87
CA GLU A 46 -12.11 1.80 -15.42
C GLU A 46 -13.22 2.72 -14.91
N TYR A 47 -14.14 2.16 -14.16
CA TYR A 47 -15.26 2.86 -13.52
C TYR A 47 -15.02 2.89 -12.01
N CYS A 48 -14.72 4.05 -11.46
CA CYS A 48 -14.51 4.24 -10.02
C CYS A 48 -15.79 4.74 -9.36
N LYS A 49 -16.16 4.16 -8.23
CA LYS A 49 -17.24 4.64 -7.37
C LYS A 49 -16.74 4.85 -5.97
N ASP A 50 -16.73 6.11 -5.54
CA ASP A 50 -16.42 6.49 -4.17
C ASP A 50 -17.59 6.19 -3.22
N PHE A 51 -17.27 5.69 -2.04
CA PHE A 51 -18.19 5.48 -0.89
C PHE A 51 -17.78 6.32 0.33
N SER A 52 -16.76 7.12 0.16
CA SER A 52 -16.23 8.16 1.00
C SER A 52 -15.26 8.97 0.14
N PRO A 53 -14.88 10.19 0.50
CA PRO A 53 -13.86 10.94 -0.24
C PRO A 53 -12.53 10.19 -0.42
N ASN A 54 -12.23 9.27 0.50
CA ASN A 54 -10.93 8.60 0.56
C ASN A 54 -10.90 7.20 -0.06
N PHE A 55 -12.03 6.49 -0.15
CA PHE A 55 -12.04 5.11 -0.62
C PHE A 55 -13.24 4.78 -1.49
N GLY A 56 -13.08 3.76 -2.31
CA GLY A 56 -14.10 3.31 -3.23
C GLY A 56 -13.83 1.94 -3.82
N ILE A 57 -14.54 1.65 -4.91
CA ILE A 57 -14.38 0.43 -5.71
C ILE A 57 -14.16 0.84 -7.15
N ALA A 58 -13.11 0.30 -7.76
CA ALA A 58 -12.84 0.37 -9.19
C ALA A 58 -13.32 -0.92 -9.86
N VAL A 59 -13.99 -0.78 -11.01
CA VAL A 59 -14.43 -1.87 -11.87
C VAL A 59 -13.73 -1.71 -13.21
N CYS A 60 -12.90 -2.68 -13.55
CA CYS A 60 -12.08 -2.68 -14.75
C CYS A 60 -12.60 -3.69 -15.78
N GLY A 61 -12.45 -3.39 -17.04
CA GLY A 61 -12.85 -4.25 -18.12
C GLY A 61 -12.67 -3.59 -19.49
N GLU A 62 -13.29 -4.17 -20.50
CA GLU A 62 -13.22 -3.71 -21.88
C GLU A 62 -14.53 -3.10 -22.33
N LEU A 63 -14.44 -2.00 -23.06
CA LEU A 63 -15.52 -1.35 -23.77
C LEU A 63 -15.33 -1.61 -25.28
N SER A 64 -16.32 -2.25 -25.90
CA SER A 64 -16.34 -2.47 -27.34
C SER A 64 -16.86 -1.25 -28.07
N ASP A 65 -16.15 -0.78 -29.10
CA ASP A 65 -16.53 0.39 -29.90
C ASP A 65 -17.82 0.14 -30.71
N ASP A 66 -18.02 -1.08 -31.22
CA ASP A 66 -19.17 -1.43 -32.08
C ASP A 66 -20.52 -1.30 -31.39
N ASN A 67 -20.60 -1.66 -30.09
CA ASN A 67 -21.87 -1.75 -29.36
C ASN A 67 -21.92 -0.85 -28.11
N ASN A 68 -20.86 -0.11 -27.81
CA ASN A 68 -20.70 0.64 -26.56
C ASN A 68 -20.99 -0.22 -25.32
N LYS A 69 -20.69 -1.55 -25.41
CA LYS A 69 -20.97 -2.54 -24.39
C LYS A 69 -19.74 -2.74 -23.52
N PHE A 70 -19.89 -2.45 -22.22
CA PHE A 70 -18.89 -2.73 -21.23
C PHE A 70 -18.96 -4.19 -20.75
N SER A 71 -17.83 -4.89 -20.83
CA SER A 71 -17.62 -6.22 -20.27
C SER A 71 -16.62 -6.10 -19.12
N TYR A 72 -17.05 -6.30 -17.88
CA TYR A 72 -16.14 -6.20 -16.76
C TYR A 72 -15.34 -7.49 -16.58
N ASP A 73 -14.03 -7.35 -16.27
CA ASP A 73 -13.12 -8.45 -16.02
C ASP A 73 -12.90 -8.67 -14.53
N TYR A 74 -12.63 -7.58 -13.80
CA TYR A 74 -12.38 -7.61 -12.37
C TYR A 74 -12.77 -6.28 -11.70
N TYR A 75 -12.77 -6.29 -10.39
CA TYR A 75 -12.96 -5.11 -9.55
C TYR A 75 -12.02 -5.19 -8.34
N TYR A 76 -11.71 -4.05 -7.78
CA TYR A 76 -10.94 -3.96 -6.56
C TYR A 76 -11.37 -2.79 -5.69
N PRO A 77 -11.30 -2.92 -4.34
CA PRO A 77 -11.40 -1.80 -3.43
C PRO A 77 -10.12 -0.98 -3.44
N TYR A 78 -10.22 0.33 -3.35
CA TYR A 78 -9.06 1.21 -3.27
C TYR A 78 -9.17 2.18 -2.10
N LEU A 79 -7.99 2.61 -1.63
CA LEU A 79 -7.80 3.74 -0.73
C LEU A 79 -6.97 4.80 -1.44
N LYS A 80 -7.46 6.03 -1.51
CA LYS A 80 -6.70 7.16 -2.05
C LYS A 80 -5.70 7.63 -1.00
N ALA A 81 -4.41 7.67 -1.36
CA ALA A 81 -3.37 8.23 -0.52
C ALA A 81 -3.10 9.68 -0.94
N ASP A 82 -3.01 10.57 0.03
CA ASP A 82 -2.83 12.01 -0.22
C ASP A 82 -1.36 12.43 -0.15
N LYS A 83 -0.50 11.61 0.49
CA LYS A 83 0.91 11.96 0.75
C LYS A 83 1.86 11.10 -0.07
N ILE A 84 2.91 11.73 -0.59
CA ILE A 84 4.00 11.03 -1.27
C ILE A 84 4.75 10.19 -0.24
N SER A 85 4.87 8.90 -0.52
CA SER A 85 5.59 7.92 0.30
C SER A 85 7.06 7.84 -0.08
N THR A 86 7.37 7.90 -1.38
CA THR A 86 8.75 7.78 -1.88
C THR A 86 8.92 8.43 -3.25
N TYR A 87 10.17 8.77 -3.57
CA TYR A 87 10.63 9.26 -4.89
C TYR A 87 11.58 8.27 -5.57
N GLU A 88 11.70 7.05 -5.03
CA GLU A 88 12.53 6.01 -5.63
C GLU A 88 11.99 5.56 -6.99
N ASP A 89 12.86 5.03 -7.82
CA ASP A 89 12.50 4.54 -9.15
C ASP A 89 11.53 3.36 -9.06
N ILE A 90 10.53 3.36 -9.93
CA ILE A 90 9.46 2.37 -9.96
C ILE A 90 9.53 1.61 -11.28
N ASN A 91 9.60 0.28 -11.19
CA ASN A 91 9.38 -0.62 -12.30
C ASN A 91 7.95 -1.12 -12.28
N ILE A 92 7.32 -1.24 -13.45
CA ILE A 92 5.93 -1.68 -13.57
C ILE A 92 5.88 -2.97 -14.38
N GLU A 93 5.26 -4.00 -13.83
CA GLU A 93 5.10 -5.31 -14.43
C GLU A 93 3.62 -5.64 -14.61
N ARG A 94 3.27 -6.24 -15.75
CA ARG A 94 1.91 -6.70 -16.03
C ARG A 94 1.67 -8.06 -15.39
N HIS A 95 0.52 -8.26 -14.76
CA HIS A 95 0.11 -9.58 -14.30
C HIS A 95 -0.21 -10.51 -15.49
N ALA A 96 0.21 -11.77 -15.40
CA ALA A 96 0.07 -12.71 -16.51
C ALA A 96 -1.38 -13.04 -16.89
N SER A 97 -2.31 -12.95 -15.96
CA SER A 97 -3.70 -13.41 -16.12
C SER A 97 -4.74 -12.31 -16.36
N ARG A 98 -4.37 -11.04 -16.23
CA ARG A 98 -5.29 -9.90 -16.30
C ARG A 98 -4.58 -8.65 -16.80
N GLU A 99 -5.36 -7.71 -17.32
CA GLU A 99 -4.88 -6.36 -17.60
C GLU A 99 -4.82 -5.55 -16.29
N SER A 100 -3.95 -5.98 -15.40
CA SER A 100 -3.62 -5.30 -14.13
C SER A 100 -2.11 -5.31 -13.94
N TYR A 101 -1.61 -4.38 -13.17
CA TYR A 101 -0.17 -4.13 -13.06
C TYR A 101 0.26 -4.07 -11.61
N ALA A 102 1.47 -4.57 -11.35
CA ALA A 102 2.19 -4.38 -10.11
C ALA A 102 3.31 -3.37 -10.31
N GLY A 103 3.49 -2.48 -9.34
CA GLY A 103 4.69 -1.67 -9.26
C GLY A 103 5.70 -2.32 -8.33
N VAL A 104 6.98 -2.19 -8.68
CA VAL A 104 8.12 -2.65 -7.88
C VAL A 104 9.00 -1.46 -7.58
N CYS A 105 9.27 -1.22 -6.30
CA CYS A 105 10.08 -0.12 -5.82
C CYS A 105 11.07 -0.63 -4.77
N ASP A 106 12.36 -0.34 -4.96
CA ASP A 106 13.41 -0.69 -4.01
C ASP A 106 13.60 0.44 -3.00
N ASP A 107 12.81 0.42 -1.93
CA ASP A 107 12.91 1.43 -0.89
C ASP A 107 14.03 1.10 0.11
N ILE A 108 15.04 1.97 0.15
CA ILE A 108 16.23 1.82 0.99
C ILE A 108 15.88 1.73 2.48
N ARG A 109 14.85 2.43 2.93
CA ARG A 109 14.44 2.51 4.34
C ARG A 109 14.01 1.16 4.89
N LEU A 110 13.41 0.34 4.04
CA LEU A 110 12.91 -0.99 4.42
C LEU A 110 13.92 -2.11 4.17
N GLY A 111 14.86 -1.91 3.23
CA GLY A 111 15.83 -2.93 2.84
C GLY A 111 15.21 -4.12 2.07
N VAL A 112 13.99 -3.97 1.56
CA VAL A 112 13.28 -4.94 0.75
C VAL A 112 12.62 -4.24 -0.45
N SER A 113 12.47 -4.95 -1.56
CA SER A 113 11.67 -4.47 -2.68
C SER A 113 10.20 -4.48 -2.31
N LEU A 114 9.55 -3.34 -2.43
CA LEU A 114 8.11 -3.20 -2.28
C LEU A 114 7.44 -3.58 -3.59
N ILE A 115 6.51 -4.51 -3.53
CA ILE A 115 5.61 -4.83 -4.62
C ILE A 115 4.21 -4.37 -4.22
N PHE A 116 3.56 -3.62 -5.07
CA PHE A 116 2.25 -3.05 -4.79
C PHE A 116 1.32 -3.16 -6.01
N TYR A 117 0.03 -3.22 -5.75
CA TYR A 117 -0.99 -3.14 -6.79
C TYR A 117 -1.07 -1.72 -7.34
N LEU A 118 -0.94 -1.55 -8.67
CA LEU A 118 -1.00 -0.23 -9.31
C LEU A 118 -2.47 0.23 -9.46
N GLN A 119 -2.82 1.35 -8.82
CA GLN A 119 -4.18 1.89 -8.85
C GLN A 119 -4.48 2.67 -10.15
N ASN A 120 -3.51 3.37 -10.70
CA ASN A 120 -3.71 4.20 -11.89
C ASN A 120 -3.15 3.54 -13.16
N MET A 121 -3.57 2.31 -13.40
CA MET A 121 -3.19 1.51 -14.56
C MET A 121 -3.46 2.23 -15.88
N ILE A 122 -4.62 2.87 -16.06
CA ILE A 122 -5.00 3.56 -17.30
C ILE A 122 -4.00 4.69 -17.63
N ASP A 123 -3.58 5.45 -16.62
CA ASP A 123 -2.63 6.55 -16.81
C ASP A 123 -1.25 6.00 -17.24
N TYR A 124 -0.83 4.89 -16.64
CA TYR A 124 0.40 4.20 -17.04
C TYR A 124 0.35 3.69 -18.49
N VAL A 125 -0.75 3.03 -18.89
CA VAL A 125 -0.91 2.50 -20.24
C VAL A 125 -0.85 3.63 -21.27
N ARG A 126 -1.54 4.75 -21.03
CA ARG A 126 -1.47 5.95 -21.90
C ARG A 126 -0.04 6.46 -22.09
N ILE A 127 0.74 6.51 -21.01
CA ILE A 127 2.13 6.99 -21.07
C ILE A 127 2.99 5.99 -21.83
N LYS A 128 2.81 4.69 -21.58
CA LYS A 128 3.49 3.62 -22.29
C LYS A 128 3.25 3.69 -23.79
N ASP A 129 1.99 3.80 -24.21
CA ASP A 129 1.59 3.82 -25.63
C ASP A 129 2.04 5.11 -26.33
N SER A 130 2.17 6.21 -25.59
CA SER A 130 2.74 7.45 -26.10
C SER A 130 4.27 7.41 -26.30
N GLY A 131 4.93 6.29 -25.97
CA GLY A 131 6.38 6.12 -26.09
C GLY A 131 7.22 6.97 -25.12
N ARG A 132 6.62 7.50 -24.06
CA ARG A 132 7.28 8.36 -23.07
C ARG A 132 7.95 7.62 -21.92
N LEU A 133 7.99 6.29 -21.92
CA LEU A 133 8.75 5.51 -20.94
C LEU A 133 10.24 5.42 -21.29
N PRO A 134 11.15 5.37 -20.31
CA PRO A 134 10.92 5.51 -18.86
C PRO A 134 10.68 6.97 -18.46
N VAL A 135 9.74 7.19 -17.55
CA VAL A 135 9.44 8.52 -17.01
C VAL A 135 10.33 8.78 -15.81
N ARG A 136 11.16 9.83 -15.87
CA ARG A 136 11.96 10.27 -14.71
C ARG A 136 11.20 11.28 -13.88
N GLY A 137 11.46 11.28 -12.57
CA GLY A 137 10.84 12.24 -11.65
C GLY A 137 9.42 11.84 -11.22
N THR A 138 9.09 10.56 -11.29
CA THR A 138 7.86 10.01 -10.69
C THR A 138 7.92 10.07 -9.17
N SER A 139 6.76 10.13 -8.52
CA SER A 139 6.63 9.90 -7.09
C SER A 139 5.53 8.89 -6.82
N LEU A 140 5.62 8.20 -5.70
CA LEU A 140 4.70 7.14 -5.32
C LEU A 140 3.95 7.51 -4.05
N CYS A 141 2.62 7.44 -4.10
CA CYS A 141 1.75 7.49 -2.94
C CYS A 141 1.31 6.06 -2.62
N LEU A 142 1.65 5.56 -1.44
CA LEU A 142 1.28 4.22 -0.98
C LEU A 142 0.05 4.26 -0.10
N SER A 143 -0.85 3.33 -0.34
CA SER A 143 -1.99 3.03 0.51
C SER A 143 -2.10 1.54 0.78
N ALA A 144 -2.82 1.17 1.82
CA ALA A 144 -2.98 -0.21 2.22
C ALA A 144 -4.39 -0.50 2.72
N LEU A 145 -4.87 -1.71 2.45
CA LEU A 145 -6.10 -2.23 3.02
C LEU A 145 -5.80 -3.38 3.96
N SER A 146 -6.41 -3.36 5.15
CA SER A 146 -6.27 -4.42 6.14
C SER A 146 -7.62 -5.01 6.54
N ILE A 147 -7.63 -6.32 6.79
CA ILE A 147 -8.80 -7.06 7.26
C ILE A 147 -8.58 -7.69 8.64
N GLU A 148 -7.43 -7.45 9.24
CA GLU A 148 -7.08 -7.91 10.57
C GLU A 148 -5.97 -7.01 11.13
N GLY A 149 -6.21 -6.41 12.30
CA GLY A 149 -5.25 -5.53 12.94
C GLY A 149 -5.38 -5.48 14.45
N MET A 150 -4.28 -5.07 15.07
CA MET A 150 -4.20 -4.86 16.53
C MET A 150 -3.49 -3.55 16.82
N ILE A 151 -4.03 -2.80 17.78
CA ILE A 151 -3.39 -1.59 18.30
C ILE A 151 -2.52 -1.96 19.49
N MET A 152 -1.26 -1.61 19.40
CA MET A 152 -0.26 -1.87 20.42
C MET A 152 0.19 -0.57 21.10
N MET A 153 0.58 -0.68 22.35
CA MET A 153 1.13 0.45 23.08
C MET A 153 2.45 0.93 22.47
N PRO A 154 2.74 2.23 22.56
CA PRO A 154 4.02 2.77 22.10
C PRO A 154 5.16 2.21 22.95
N ILE A 155 6.35 2.09 22.35
CA ILE A 155 7.57 1.90 23.12
C ILE A 155 8.00 3.25 23.66
N MET A 156 8.05 3.37 24.99
CA MET A 156 8.47 4.61 25.63
C MET A 156 9.96 4.86 25.35
N LYS A 157 10.27 5.92 24.61
CA LYS A 157 11.61 6.36 24.30
C LYS A 157 11.85 7.75 24.84
N SER A 158 12.99 7.95 25.48
CA SER A 158 13.45 9.29 25.83
C SER A 158 13.80 10.09 24.58
N GLU A 159 13.77 11.42 24.65
CA GLU A 159 14.14 12.27 23.52
C GLU A 159 15.58 12.00 23.03
N ARG A 160 16.50 11.68 23.96
CA ARG A 160 17.88 11.25 23.60
C ARG A 160 17.90 9.96 22.79
N GLN A 161 17.03 9.00 23.11
CA GLN A 161 16.91 7.75 22.36
C GLN A 161 16.34 7.99 20.94
N LYS A 162 15.32 8.83 20.83
CA LYS A 162 14.74 9.22 19.53
C LYS A 162 15.79 9.88 18.64
N GLU A 163 16.55 10.83 19.18
CA GLU A 163 17.63 11.51 18.43
C GLU A 163 18.73 10.53 18.00
N THR A 164 19.10 9.60 18.87
CA THR A 164 20.10 8.56 18.56
C THR A 164 19.62 7.63 17.45
N ILE A 165 18.34 7.21 17.48
CA ILE A 165 17.71 6.38 16.44
C ILE A 165 17.73 7.12 15.11
N ARG A 166 17.31 8.41 15.09
CA ARG A 166 17.32 9.23 13.88
C ARG A 166 18.73 9.40 13.29
N LYS A 167 19.74 9.61 14.12
CA LYS A 167 21.14 9.68 13.67
C LYS A 167 21.62 8.35 13.07
N LYS A 168 21.23 7.22 13.69
CA LYS A 168 21.57 5.88 13.18
C LYS A 168 20.86 5.60 11.84
N ALA A 169 19.58 5.94 11.71
CA ALA A 169 18.83 5.79 10.45
C ALA A 169 19.48 6.60 9.32
N ASN A 170 19.81 7.87 9.55
CA ASN A 170 20.51 8.71 8.57
C ASN A 170 21.89 8.18 8.19
N LYS A 171 22.65 7.63 9.15
CA LYS A 171 23.94 6.98 8.86
C LYS A 171 23.74 5.74 7.99
N ARG A 172 22.78 4.89 8.35
CA ARG A 172 22.44 3.68 7.60
C ARG A 172 22.03 4.01 6.16
N TYR A 173 21.17 5.02 5.98
CA TYR A 173 20.76 5.49 4.66
C TYR A 173 21.96 5.84 3.78
N ARG A 174 22.92 6.63 4.29
CA ARG A 174 24.14 7.00 3.56
C ARG A 174 25.01 5.79 3.21
N LEU A 175 25.14 4.83 4.14
CA LEU A 175 25.90 3.60 3.91
C LEU A 175 25.25 2.74 2.82
N ILE A 176 23.91 2.65 2.79
CA ILE A 176 23.20 1.88 1.76
C ILE A 176 23.39 2.53 0.39
N GLN A 177 23.31 3.86 0.29
CA GLN A 177 23.60 4.55 -0.97
C GLN A 177 25.03 4.29 -1.45
N ALA A 178 26.02 4.43 -0.59
CA ALA A 178 27.41 4.15 -0.94
C ALA A 178 27.63 2.68 -1.34
N ALA A 179 26.96 1.74 -0.67
CA ALA A 179 27.01 0.31 -1.02
C ALA A 179 26.42 0.02 -2.40
N ARG A 180 25.35 0.71 -2.81
CA ARG A 180 24.78 0.63 -4.15
C ARG A 180 25.75 1.16 -5.22
N ASP A 181 26.55 2.15 -4.88
CA ASP A 181 27.61 2.68 -5.74
C ASP A 181 28.87 1.80 -5.76
N GLY A 182 28.86 0.66 -5.03
CA GLY A 182 29.95 -0.32 -5.01
C GLY A 182 31.03 -0.08 -3.95
N ASP A 183 30.76 0.75 -2.94
CA ASP A 183 31.72 0.97 -1.83
C ASP A 183 31.77 -0.27 -0.89
N GLU A 184 32.83 -1.06 -1.01
CA GLU A 184 33.07 -2.26 -0.19
C GLU A 184 33.08 -1.97 1.32
N LYS A 185 33.59 -0.81 1.75
CA LYS A 185 33.59 -0.43 3.17
C LYS A 185 32.20 -0.14 3.70
N ALA A 186 31.34 0.42 2.85
CA ALA A 186 29.94 0.63 3.20
C ALA A 186 29.21 -0.70 3.36
N ILE A 187 29.46 -1.67 2.46
CA ILE A 187 28.91 -3.04 2.54
C ILE A 187 29.35 -3.73 3.82
N GLU A 188 30.66 -3.68 4.14
CA GLU A 188 31.19 -4.26 5.36
C GLU A 188 30.59 -3.62 6.62
N SER A 189 30.49 -2.28 6.65
CA SER A 189 29.88 -1.55 7.77
C SER A 189 28.42 -1.92 7.99
N LEU A 190 27.63 -2.07 6.92
CA LEU A 190 26.23 -2.51 7.01
C LEU A 190 26.12 -3.94 7.54
N THR A 191 26.97 -4.84 7.06
CA THR A 191 27.01 -6.23 7.52
C THR A 191 27.31 -6.32 9.02
N LEU A 192 28.27 -5.54 9.52
CA LEU A 192 28.60 -5.49 10.94
C LEU A 192 27.46 -4.91 11.78
N ASP A 193 26.84 -3.80 11.33
CA ASP A 193 25.70 -3.17 12.00
C ASP A 193 24.48 -4.15 12.07
N ASP A 194 24.27 -4.96 11.03
CA ASP A 194 23.21 -5.98 11.01
C ASP A 194 23.51 -7.16 11.94
N MET A 195 24.75 -7.63 12.00
CA MET A 195 25.19 -8.67 12.94
C MET A 195 25.05 -8.22 14.39
N ASP A 196 25.42 -6.98 14.70
CA ASP A 196 25.28 -6.41 16.04
C ASP A 196 23.79 -6.29 16.43
N THR A 197 22.95 -5.83 15.51
CA THR A 197 21.50 -5.73 15.71
C THR A 197 20.88 -7.10 15.96
N TYR A 198 21.23 -8.09 15.13
CA TYR A 198 20.78 -9.47 15.31
C TYR A 198 21.20 -10.04 16.67
N SER A 199 22.46 -9.86 17.04
CA SER A 199 23.01 -10.32 18.32
C SER A 199 22.32 -9.65 19.51
N PHE A 200 22.03 -8.36 19.42
CA PHE A 200 21.30 -7.60 20.45
C PHE A 200 19.87 -8.14 20.63
N ILE A 201 19.13 -8.30 19.53
CA ILE A 201 17.75 -8.82 19.54
C ILE A 201 17.72 -10.25 20.07
N SER A 202 18.61 -11.14 19.58
CA SER A 202 18.67 -12.54 19.96
C SER A 202 18.93 -12.77 21.45
N LYS A 203 19.70 -11.88 22.08
CA LYS A 203 19.98 -11.95 23.53
C LYS A 203 18.77 -11.52 24.38
N ARG A 204 17.89 -10.68 23.84
CA ARG A 204 16.73 -10.14 24.59
C ARG A 204 15.47 -10.98 24.44
N ILE A 205 15.26 -11.62 23.28
CA ILE A 205 14.06 -12.43 22.97
C ILE A 205 13.72 -13.46 24.07
N PRO A 206 14.68 -14.20 24.70
CA PRO A 206 14.34 -15.18 25.71
C PRO A 206 13.70 -14.60 26.99
N GLY A 207 13.91 -13.31 27.26
CA GLY A 207 13.44 -12.67 28.50
C GLY A 207 12.45 -11.51 28.31
N GLU A 208 12.23 -11.06 27.07
CA GLU A 208 11.38 -9.91 26.78
C GLU A 208 10.44 -10.20 25.62
N ASP A 209 9.29 -9.56 25.60
CA ASP A 209 8.38 -9.61 24.44
C ASP A 209 9.04 -8.93 23.23
N VAL A 210 9.08 -9.64 22.09
CA VAL A 210 9.63 -9.15 20.83
C VAL A 210 9.07 -7.77 20.47
N PHE A 211 7.80 -7.53 20.71
CA PHE A 211 7.14 -6.24 20.41
C PHE A 211 7.51 -5.11 21.38
N SER A 212 8.20 -5.41 22.47
CA SER A 212 8.82 -4.40 23.34
C SER A 212 10.22 -3.99 22.84
N ILE A 213 10.82 -4.80 21.96
CA ILE A 213 12.17 -4.61 21.43
C ILE A 213 12.13 -4.02 20.03
N VAL A 214 11.22 -4.50 19.18
CA VAL A 214 11.09 -4.12 17.78
C VAL A 214 10.07 -3.00 17.64
N ASP A 215 10.50 -1.86 17.15
CA ASP A 215 9.66 -0.67 16.97
C ASP A 215 8.71 -0.81 15.80
N SER A 216 9.23 -1.21 14.66
CA SER A 216 8.51 -1.36 13.40
C SER A 216 9.13 -2.45 12.54
N TYR A 217 8.32 -3.05 11.68
CA TYR A 217 8.78 -3.97 10.64
C TYR A 217 7.82 -3.94 9.44
N PHE A 218 8.37 -4.29 8.29
CA PHE A 218 7.63 -4.44 7.05
C PHE A 218 8.13 -5.73 6.37
N MET A 219 7.33 -6.78 6.37
CA MET A 219 7.75 -8.11 5.91
C MET A 219 6.75 -8.69 4.91
N PRO A 220 7.20 -9.30 3.81
CA PRO A 220 6.32 -10.04 2.91
C PRO A 220 5.51 -11.10 3.67
N TYR A 221 4.24 -11.27 3.28
CA TYR A 221 3.32 -12.19 3.94
C TYR A 221 2.50 -13.00 2.94
N GLY A 222 2.47 -14.31 3.15
CA GLY A 222 1.67 -15.22 2.33
C GLY A 222 2.31 -15.52 0.97
N ALA A 223 1.47 -15.95 0.04
CA ALA A 223 1.87 -16.31 -1.33
C ALA A 223 1.72 -15.15 -2.33
N GLU A 224 0.97 -14.11 -1.96
CA GLU A 224 0.75 -12.93 -2.78
C GLU A 224 1.89 -11.93 -2.56
N CYS A 225 2.50 -11.48 -3.64
CA CYS A 225 3.70 -10.65 -3.56
C CYS A 225 3.45 -9.21 -3.07
N ASP A 226 2.20 -8.74 -3.12
CA ASP A 226 1.76 -7.41 -2.69
C ASP A 226 1.12 -7.38 -1.29
N GLN A 227 1.24 -8.48 -0.52
CA GLN A 227 0.76 -8.58 0.85
C GLN A 227 1.91 -8.60 1.85
N TYR A 228 1.71 -7.89 2.97
CA TYR A 228 2.74 -7.71 3.99
C TYR A 228 2.17 -7.84 5.40
N SER A 229 3.03 -8.30 6.31
CA SER A 229 2.84 -8.13 7.74
C SER A 229 3.60 -6.89 8.18
N VAL A 230 2.91 -5.97 8.85
CA VAL A 230 3.48 -4.68 9.24
C VAL A 230 3.30 -4.40 10.72
N LEU A 231 4.26 -3.70 11.27
CA LEU A 231 4.19 -3.02 12.56
C LEU A 231 4.72 -1.60 12.36
N GLY A 232 3.92 -0.59 12.66
CA GLY A 232 4.32 0.80 12.48
C GLY A 232 3.58 1.75 13.42
N GLU A 233 4.13 2.94 13.62
CA GLU A 233 3.54 3.98 14.46
C GLU A 233 2.40 4.69 13.73
N ILE A 234 1.29 4.91 14.42
CA ILE A 234 0.17 5.72 13.95
C ILE A 234 0.53 7.18 14.12
N THR A 235 0.67 7.90 13.02
CA THR A 235 1.00 9.34 13.03
C THR A 235 -0.22 10.23 12.91
N ASP A 236 -1.30 9.69 12.32
CA ASP A 236 -2.59 10.35 12.19
C ASP A 236 -3.68 9.30 12.04
N PHE A 237 -4.91 9.61 12.45
CA PHE A 237 -6.06 8.73 12.21
C PHE A 237 -7.37 9.49 12.18
N SER A 238 -8.33 8.93 11.47
CA SER A 238 -9.72 9.38 11.46
C SER A 238 -10.68 8.19 11.38
N LYS A 239 -11.91 8.39 11.82
CA LYS A 239 -12.97 7.41 11.72
C LYS A 239 -13.99 7.91 10.69
N VAL A 240 -14.17 7.15 9.63
CA VAL A 240 -15.00 7.51 8.48
C VAL A 240 -16.11 6.50 8.29
N LYS A 241 -17.26 6.95 7.81
CA LYS A 241 -18.42 6.11 7.53
C LYS A 241 -18.51 5.80 6.04
N ASN A 242 -18.69 4.53 5.70
CA ASN A 242 -19.07 4.14 4.35
C ASN A 242 -20.51 4.61 4.06
N GLU A 243 -20.69 5.42 3.04
CA GLU A 243 -21.98 6.06 2.72
C GLU A 243 -23.07 5.05 2.31
N LEU A 244 -22.69 3.92 1.71
CA LEU A 244 -23.65 2.91 1.27
C LEU A 244 -24.05 1.94 2.39
N THR A 245 -23.08 1.43 3.13
CA THR A 245 -23.31 0.37 4.14
C THR A 245 -23.58 0.91 5.53
N GLY A 246 -23.12 2.13 5.81
CA GLY A 246 -23.16 2.74 7.12
C GLY A 246 -22.10 2.19 8.08
N GLU A 247 -21.23 1.27 7.65
CA GLU A 247 -20.12 0.74 8.46
C GLU A 247 -19.04 1.79 8.66
N TYR A 248 -18.42 1.76 9.84
CA TYR A 248 -17.28 2.62 10.14
C TYR A 248 -15.97 1.94 9.81
N VAL A 249 -15.04 2.71 9.30
CA VAL A 249 -13.66 2.31 9.05
C VAL A 249 -12.70 3.31 9.70
N TYR A 250 -11.54 2.85 10.08
CA TYR A 250 -10.42 3.71 10.47
C TYR A 250 -9.51 3.95 9.29
N LEU A 251 -9.22 5.22 9.03
CA LEU A 251 -8.16 5.67 8.16
C LEU A 251 -7.00 6.08 9.05
N MET A 252 -5.83 5.51 8.83
CA MET A 252 -4.63 5.77 9.63
C MET A 252 -3.46 6.08 8.72
N ASN A 253 -2.62 7.04 9.09
CA ASN A 253 -1.32 7.21 8.47
C ASN A 253 -0.28 6.49 9.33
N ILE A 254 0.44 5.55 8.72
CA ILE A 254 1.39 4.65 9.39
C ILE A 254 2.81 5.04 9.00
N ASN A 255 3.66 5.20 10.01
CA ASN A 255 5.11 5.30 9.84
C ASN A 255 5.77 3.95 10.15
N CYS A 256 6.40 3.36 9.15
CA CYS A 256 7.18 2.15 9.29
C CYS A 256 8.59 2.39 8.75
N ASN A 257 9.59 2.52 9.63
CA ASN A 257 10.99 2.83 9.25
C ASN A 257 11.12 4.07 8.35
N GLU A 258 10.42 5.15 8.67
CA GLU A 258 10.35 6.41 7.89
C GLU A 258 9.64 6.28 6.52
N LEU A 259 9.10 5.11 6.18
CA LEU A 259 8.14 4.98 5.11
C LEU A 259 6.74 5.28 5.64
N TYR A 260 6.08 6.26 5.04
CA TYR A 260 4.71 6.66 5.37
C TYR A 260 3.74 6.12 4.34
N PHE A 261 2.64 5.53 4.78
CA PHE A 261 1.56 5.09 3.92
C PHE A 261 0.21 5.22 4.64
N ASP A 262 -0.85 5.38 3.87
CA ASP A 262 -2.21 5.43 4.40
C ASP A 262 -2.79 4.02 4.50
N LEU A 263 -3.55 3.74 5.55
CA LEU A 263 -4.14 2.43 5.82
C LEU A 263 -5.62 2.57 6.13
N CYS A 264 -6.44 1.70 5.54
CA CYS A 264 -7.86 1.56 5.87
C CYS A 264 -8.15 0.17 6.44
N ILE A 265 -8.90 0.16 7.56
CA ILE A 265 -9.38 -1.07 8.19
C ILE A 265 -10.80 -0.86 8.76
N ASN A 266 -11.65 -1.88 8.64
CA ASN A 266 -12.97 -1.86 9.26
C ASN A 266 -12.86 -1.84 10.79
N GLU A 267 -13.69 -1.05 11.46
CA GLU A 267 -13.78 -1.01 12.93
C GLU A 267 -13.99 -2.40 13.56
N LYS A 268 -14.66 -3.30 12.85
CA LYS A 268 -14.93 -4.67 13.33
C LYS A 268 -13.71 -5.60 13.28
N ASP A 269 -12.65 -5.19 12.58
CA ASP A 269 -11.50 -6.03 12.26
C ASP A 269 -10.22 -5.57 12.97
N ILE A 270 -10.35 -4.63 13.89
CA ILE A 270 -9.24 -4.09 14.67
C ILE A 270 -9.46 -4.32 16.16
N TYR A 271 -8.43 -4.79 16.84
CA TYR A 271 -8.39 -4.92 18.29
C TYR A 271 -7.72 -3.71 18.93
N GLY A 272 -8.39 -3.06 19.85
CA GLY A 272 -7.93 -1.85 20.51
C GLY A 272 -8.33 -0.59 19.76
N GLU A 273 -8.11 0.56 20.37
CA GLU A 273 -8.49 1.86 19.84
C GLU A 273 -7.29 2.56 19.22
N PRO A 274 -7.37 3.00 17.93
CA PRO A 274 -6.34 3.82 17.31
C PRO A 274 -6.14 5.14 18.07
N GLU A 275 -4.88 5.51 18.23
CA GLU A 275 -4.46 6.78 18.82
C GLU A 275 -3.09 7.15 18.27
N VAL A 276 -2.83 8.42 18.03
CA VAL A 276 -1.54 8.91 17.57
C VAL A 276 -0.44 8.52 18.56
N GLY A 277 0.67 7.98 18.04
CA GLY A 277 1.78 7.45 18.83
C GLY A 277 1.64 6.00 19.26
N ARG A 278 0.44 5.41 19.19
CA ARG A 278 0.29 3.94 19.28
C ARG A 278 0.77 3.27 18.02
N ARG A 279 0.93 1.95 18.06
CA ARG A 279 1.42 1.17 16.91
C ARG A 279 0.31 0.28 16.37
N PHE A 280 0.18 0.27 15.05
CA PHE A 280 -0.64 -0.69 14.33
C PHE A 280 0.20 -1.91 13.98
N LYS A 281 -0.32 -3.11 14.27
CA LYS A 281 0.19 -4.40 13.81
C LYS A 281 -0.89 -5.12 13.03
N GLY A 282 -0.60 -5.57 11.82
CA GLY A 282 -1.59 -6.27 11.01
C GLY A 282 -1.07 -6.77 9.68
N TYR A 283 -1.97 -7.38 8.90
CA TYR A 283 -1.71 -7.82 7.54
C TYR A 283 -2.35 -6.84 6.57
N ILE A 284 -1.60 -6.43 5.58
CA ILE A 284 -2.02 -5.43 4.61
C ILE A 284 -1.91 -5.94 3.19
N TRP A 285 -2.75 -5.42 2.33
CA TRP A 285 -2.59 -5.46 0.89
C TRP A 285 -2.15 -4.06 0.44
N LEU A 286 -0.94 -3.98 -0.13
CA LEU A 286 -0.31 -2.73 -0.51
C LEU A 286 -0.77 -2.30 -1.90
N GLN A 287 -1.15 -1.05 -2.03
CA GLN A 287 -1.54 -0.38 -3.25
C GLN A 287 -0.68 0.85 -3.47
N GLY A 288 -0.53 1.26 -4.72
CA GLY A 288 0.24 2.45 -5.04
C GLY A 288 -0.40 3.25 -6.17
N PHE A 289 -0.31 4.56 -6.04
CA PHE A 289 -0.66 5.54 -7.06
C PHE A 289 0.62 6.27 -7.49
N ILE A 290 0.96 6.20 -8.76
CA ILE A 290 2.15 6.85 -9.31
C ILE A 290 1.79 8.23 -9.84
N ASN A 291 2.44 9.26 -9.34
CA ASN A 291 2.37 10.60 -9.91
C ASN A 291 3.38 10.69 -11.04
N PHE A 292 2.89 10.73 -12.25
CA PHE A 292 3.71 10.96 -13.42
C PHE A 292 3.92 12.47 -13.59
N PRO A 293 5.14 12.94 -13.91
CA PRO A 293 5.36 14.35 -14.23
C PRO A 293 4.63 14.72 -15.53
N GLU A 294 4.15 15.96 -15.61
CA GLU A 294 3.47 16.52 -16.79
C GLU A 294 4.35 16.58 -18.05
#